data_dedfd6344c5ea3721541836d4184cda2
#
_entry.id   dedfd6344c5ea3721541836d4184cda2
#
_cell.length_a   1.000
_cell.length_b   1.000
_cell.length_c   1.000
_cell.angle_alpha   90.00
_cell.angle_beta   90.00
_cell.angle_gamma   90.00
#
_symmetry.space_group_name_H-M   'P 1'
#
loop_
_entity.id
_entity.type
_entity.pdbx_description
1 polymer ?
#
loop_
_entity_poly.entity_id
_entity_poly.type
_entity_poly.pdbx_seq_one_letter_code
_entity_poly.pdbx_strand_id
1 'polypeptide(L)'
;MFSSIWLMTQGSDNVSVRVQSLSTSSSPLDVQVTVSPGQAVPFYISLLVQQPLGNVLTNDGVRITASSPIFADVYLRASRDHGDFHPLIPDPLLGTEYFAAAYSRSEALTASFILVVAQVDNTDVSLELSKLADGETIQIGGNTYDHRDTLRVTLNSLQTLQIQTASDLTGTRISSTKPVATYSGQNRTRVVNSNTCFSHLSDQLPPVVNLGRKFVLLSTPEQDAGDLYRFIAAHPFTTVVVESVPKTTIHLLSPGHFYEYDLASQSYLYAQSDRPVMVVQLTKTPRSIDFLGDPSMGVLAPLEQAESFYMFHQTVKFEYVYMTFVIQR
;
A
#
# COMPACT_ATOMS: atom_id res chain seq x y z
N MET A 1 -18.78 3.02 1.74
CA MET A 1 -17.47 3.10 1.07
C MET A 1 -17.71 2.80 -0.40
N PHE A 2 -17.16 3.60 -1.30
CA PHE A 2 -17.20 3.31 -2.74
C PHE A 2 -15.77 3.06 -3.18
N SER A 3 -15.53 1.92 -3.81
CA SER A 3 -14.24 1.61 -4.40
C SER A 3 -14.40 1.55 -5.91
N SER A 4 -13.45 2.10 -6.63
CA SER A 4 -13.39 1.99 -8.09
C SER A 4 -11.99 1.63 -8.53
N ILE A 5 -11.93 0.89 -9.64
CA ILE A 5 -10.69 0.62 -10.35
C ILE A 5 -10.72 1.48 -11.60
N TRP A 6 -9.67 2.21 -11.85
CA TRP A 6 -9.51 3.03 -13.05
C TRP A 6 -8.59 2.30 -14.02
N LEU A 7 -9.09 2.06 -15.23
CA LEU A 7 -8.42 1.24 -16.24
C LEU A 7 -8.00 2.13 -17.40
N MET A 8 -6.75 2.04 -17.82
CA MET A 8 -6.16 2.84 -18.89
C MET A 8 -5.28 1.98 -19.79
N THR A 9 -5.16 2.33 -21.06
CA THR A 9 -4.23 1.68 -22.01
C THR A 9 -3.31 2.70 -22.68
N GLN A 10 -2.06 2.30 -22.87
CA GLN A 10 -1.07 3.06 -23.64
C GLN A 10 -1.13 2.76 -25.14
N GLY A 11 -1.77 1.62 -25.51
CA GLY A 11 -1.85 1.16 -26.90
C GLY A 11 -2.67 2.06 -27.81
N SER A 12 -2.63 1.79 -29.10
CA SER A 12 -3.43 2.47 -30.15
C SER A 12 -4.83 1.85 -30.31
N ASP A 13 -5.03 0.64 -29.76
CA ASP A 13 -6.24 -0.16 -29.97
C ASP A 13 -7.05 -0.29 -28.68
N ASN A 14 -8.33 -0.59 -28.85
CA ASN A 14 -9.21 -0.92 -27.76
C ASN A 14 -8.77 -2.21 -27.07
N VAL A 15 -8.71 -2.18 -25.74
CA VAL A 15 -8.36 -3.33 -24.90
C VAL A 15 -9.62 -3.87 -24.22
N SER A 16 -9.84 -5.17 -24.35
CA SER A 16 -10.89 -5.85 -23.60
C SER A 16 -10.34 -6.25 -22.22
N VAL A 17 -11.04 -5.80 -21.18
CA VAL A 17 -10.66 -6.07 -19.78
C VAL A 17 -11.80 -6.85 -19.13
N ARG A 18 -11.47 -7.95 -18.47
CA ARG A 18 -12.40 -8.77 -17.70
C ARG A 18 -12.10 -8.61 -16.21
N VAL A 19 -13.14 -8.32 -15.44
CA VAL A 19 -13.07 -8.17 -13.97
C VAL A 19 -13.89 -9.26 -13.33
N GLN A 20 -13.26 -10.07 -12.47
CA GLN A 20 -13.88 -11.25 -11.87
C GLN A 20 -13.68 -11.26 -10.35
N SER A 21 -14.68 -11.74 -9.62
CA SER A 21 -14.59 -12.08 -8.18
C SER A 21 -15.43 -13.30 -7.88
N LEU A 22 -14.96 -14.11 -6.94
CA LEU A 22 -15.68 -15.31 -6.43
C LEU A 22 -16.46 -14.99 -5.15
N SER A 23 -16.68 -13.73 -4.82
CA SER A 23 -17.35 -13.32 -3.58
C SER A 23 -18.61 -14.13 -3.34
N THR A 24 -18.71 -14.72 -2.15
CA THR A 24 -19.89 -15.47 -1.69
C THR A 24 -20.92 -14.58 -0.98
N SER A 25 -20.52 -13.36 -0.62
CA SER A 25 -21.41 -12.36 -0.01
C SER A 25 -22.27 -11.62 -1.04
N SER A 26 -21.99 -11.80 -2.34
CA SER A 26 -22.75 -11.26 -3.46
C SER A 26 -22.80 -12.28 -4.61
N SER A 27 -23.57 -11.99 -5.66
CA SER A 27 -23.44 -12.75 -6.91
C SER A 27 -22.02 -12.66 -7.43
N PRO A 28 -21.42 -13.75 -7.95
CA PRO A 28 -20.11 -13.72 -8.56
C PRO A 28 -20.01 -12.60 -9.59
N LEU A 29 -18.94 -11.81 -9.49
CA LEU A 29 -18.67 -10.75 -10.45
C LEU A 29 -17.93 -11.34 -11.64
N ASP A 30 -18.44 -11.13 -12.84
CA ASP A 30 -17.79 -11.48 -14.11
C ASP A 30 -18.25 -10.49 -15.18
N VAL A 31 -17.51 -9.43 -15.35
CA VAL A 31 -17.86 -8.30 -16.22
C VAL A 31 -16.73 -8.02 -17.20
N GLN A 32 -17.09 -7.73 -18.43
CA GLN A 32 -16.19 -7.30 -19.48
C GLN A 32 -16.36 -5.81 -19.77
N VAL A 33 -15.23 -5.10 -19.82
CA VAL A 33 -15.16 -3.64 -20.06
C VAL A 33 -14.21 -3.40 -21.23
N THR A 34 -14.52 -2.44 -22.08
CA THR A 34 -13.63 -1.99 -23.15
C THR A 34 -12.94 -0.71 -22.72
N VAL A 35 -11.63 -0.68 -22.82
CA VAL A 35 -10.78 0.49 -22.54
C VAL A 35 -10.23 1.00 -23.86
N SER A 36 -10.57 2.24 -24.21
CA SER A 36 -10.10 2.89 -25.44
C SER A 36 -8.84 3.74 -25.17
N PRO A 37 -7.96 3.90 -26.14
CA PRO A 37 -6.78 4.76 -26.04
C PRO A 37 -7.13 6.18 -25.56
N GLY A 38 -6.31 6.70 -24.64
CA GLY A 38 -6.49 8.05 -24.09
C GLY A 38 -7.69 8.22 -23.15
N GLN A 39 -8.37 7.14 -22.79
CA GLN A 39 -9.48 7.17 -21.84
C GLN A 39 -9.10 6.47 -20.54
N ALA A 40 -9.56 7.01 -19.42
CA ALA A 40 -9.58 6.35 -18.13
C ALA A 40 -11.00 5.89 -17.85
N VAL A 41 -11.20 4.59 -17.73
CA VAL A 41 -12.52 3.97 -17.57
C VAL A 41 -12.70 3.51 -16.11
N PRO A 42 -13.62 4.12 -15.33
CA PRO A 42 -13.87 3.68 -13.97
C PRO A 42 -14.72 2.41 -13.96
N PHE A 43 -14.29 1.42 -13.21
CA PHE A 43 -15.05 0.25 -12.86
C PHE A 43 -15.41 0.31 -11.37
N TYR A 44 -16.68 0.43 -11.04
CA TYR A 44 -17.14 0.54 -9.65
C TYR A 44 -17.33 -0.84 -9.04
N ILE A 45 -16.59 -1.10 -7.96
CA ILE A 45 -16.74 -2.34 -7.20
C ILE A 45 -17.92 -2.20 -6.24
N SER A 46 -18.82 -3.15 -6.27
CA SER A 46 -19.95 -3.21 -5.34
C SER A 46 -19.47 -3.29 -3.89
N LEU A 47 -20.21 -2.64 -2.98
CA LEU A 47 -20.01 -2.78 -1.52
C LEU A 47 -19.98 -4.23 -1.04
N LEU A 48 -20.57 -5.14 -1.81
CA LEU A 48 -20.67 -6.56 -1.48
C LEU A 48 -19.38 -7.35 -1.74
N VAL A 49 -18.39 -6.76 -2.39
CA VAL A 49 -17.05 -7.35 -2.63
C VAL A 49 -15.99 -6.70 -1.72
N GLN A 50 -16.40 -5.89 -0.74
CA GLN A 50 -15.47 -5.26 0.20
C GLN A 50 -15.11 -6.21 1.32
N GLN A 51 -13.83 -6.16 1.73
CA GLN A 51 -13.36 -6.92 2.89
C GLN A 51 -14.15 -6.52 4.14
N PRO A 52 -14.70 -7.48 4.89
CA PRO A 52 -15.28 -7.20 6.19
C PRO A 52 -14.22 -6.72 7.18
N LEU A 53 -14.66 -6.07 8.26
CA LEU A 53 -13.75 -5.66 9.32
C LEU A 53 -13.26 -6.87 10.13
N GLY A 54 -12.06 -6.78 10.68
CA GLY A 54 -11.47 -7.75 11.60
C GLY A 54 -10.56 -8.78 10.92
N ASN A 55 -10.32 -9.87 11.64
CA ASN A 55 -9.44 -10.96 11.20
C ASN A 55 -10.29 -12.00 10.48
N VAL A 56 -10.17 -12.07 9.17
CA VAL A 56 -11.09 -12.85 8.35
C VAL A 56 -10.39 -13.54 7.18
N LEU A 57 -10.97 -14.68 6.79
CA LEU A 57 -10.71 -15.39 5.54
C LEU A 57 -11.96 -15.27 4.67
N THR A 58 -11.83 -14.76 3.46
CA THR A 58 -12.98 -14.58 2.55
C THR A 58 -12.63 -14.98 1.11
N ASN A 59 -13.61 -14.89 0.22
CA ASN A 59 -13.44 -15.11 -1.23
C ASN A 59 -13.62 -13.79 -2.02
N ASP A 60 -13.25 -12.66 -1.42
CA ASP A 60 -13.53 -11.32 -1.96
C ASP A 60 -12.38 -10.75 -2.80
N GLY A 61 -11.44 -11.59 -3.23
CA GLY A 61 -10.39 -11.20 -4.18
C GLY A 61 -10.98 -10.84 -5.54
N VAL A 62 -10.39 -9.83 -6.19
CA VAL A 62 -10.77 -9.38 -7.53
C VAL A 62 -9.62 -9.66 -8.48
N ARG A 63 -9.92 -10.30 -9.61
CA ARG A 63 -8.98 -10.53 -10.71
C ARG A 63 -9.33 -9.64 -11.89
N ILE A 64 -8.31 -8.98 -12.41
CA ILE A 64 -8.39 -8.17 -13.62
C ILE A 64 -7.50 -8.82 -14.67
N THR A 65 -8.07 -9.15 -15.82
CA THR A 65 -7.31 -9.67 -16.97
C THR A 65 -7.61 -8.82 -18.20
N ALA A 66 -6.61 -8.61 -19.04
CA ALA A 66 -6.75 -7.77 -20.21
C ALA A 66 -6.15 -8.43 -21.45
N SER A 67 -6.68 -8.13 -22.64
CA SER A 67 -6.19 -8.63 -23.92
C SER A 67 -4.86 -8.01 -24.35
N SER A 68 -4.46 -6.90 -23.75
CA SER A 68 -3.18 -6.21 -23.94
C SER A 68 -2.81 -5.47 -22.65
N PRO A 69 -1.54 -5.01 -22.46
CA PRO A 69 -1.13 -4.30 -21.27
C PRO A 69 -2.00 -3.09 -20.94
N ILE A 70 -2.34 -2.96 -19.66
CA ILE A 70 -3.11 -1.84 -19.12
C ILE A 70 -2.42 -1.28 -17.87
N PHE A 71 -2.76 -0.05 -17.52
CA PHE A 71 -2.57 0.50 -16.18
C PHE A 71 -3.88 0.38 -15.41
N ALA A 72 -3.79 0.03 -14.15
CA ALA A 72 -4.93 -0.08 -13.28
C ALA A 72 -4.62 0.57 -11.92
N ASP A 73 -5.48 1.51 -11.53
CA ASP A 73 -5.37 2.22 -10.27
C ASP A 73 -6.61 1.93 -9.42
N VAL A 74 -6.40 1.75 -8.12
CA VAL A 74 -7.50 1.60 -7.16
C VAL A 74 -7.74 2.93 -6.48
N TYR A 75 -9.00 3.35 -6.45
CA TYR A 75 -9.48 4.47 -5.66
C TYR A 75 -10.42 3.97 -4.58
N LEU A 76 -10.00 4.09 -3.34
CA LEU A 76 -10.76 3.73 -2.15
C LEU A 76 -11.38 4.98 -1.56
N ARG A 77 -12.70 5.06 -1.47
CA ARG A 77 -13.40 6.18 -0.85
C ARG A 77 -14.15 5.71 0.39
N ALA A 78 -13.61 6.03 1.56
CA ALA A 78 -14.19 5.63 2.84
C ALA A 78 -15.41 6.47 3.24
N SER A 79 -15.41 7.77 2.93
CA SER A 79 -16.50 8.71 3.17
C SER A 79 -16.50 9.82 2.12
N ARG A 80 -17.28 10.90 2.33
CA ARG A 80 -17.29 12.03 1.37
C ARG A 80 -15.93 12.69 1.23
N ASP A 81 -15.10 12.65 2.29
CA ASP A 81 -13.92 13.49 2.44
C ASP A 81 -12.62 12.68 2.65
N HIS A 82 -12.68 11.34 2.69
CA HIS A 82 -11.52 10.48 2.92
C HIS A 82 -11.41 9.43 1.84
N GLY A 83 -10.23 9.31 1.26
CA GLY A 83 -9.95 8.32 0.23
C GLY A 83 -8.46 8.07 0.09
N ASP A 84 -8.12 6.97 -0.55
CA ASP A 84 -6.77 6.62 -0.91
C ASP A 84 -6.71 6.19 -2.37
N PHE A 85 -5.54 6.31 -2.96
CA PHE A 85 -5.32 6.01 -4.38
C PHE A 85 -3.95 5.37 -4.54
N HIS A 86 -3.90 4.21 -5.19
CA HIS A 86 -2.63 3.54 -5.49
C HIS A 86 -2.71 2.74 -6.78
N PRO A 87 -1.59 2.60 -7.51
CA PRO A 87 -1.49 1.73 -8.67
C PRO A 87 -1.50 0.26 -8.25
N LEU A 88 -2.00 -0.61 -9.14
CA LEU A 88 -1.92 -2.06 -8.96
C LEU A 88 -0.62 -2.62 -9.56
N ILE A 89 0.07 -3.42 -8.78
CA ILE A 89 1.23 -4.18 -9.23
C ILE A 89 0.71 -5.41 -10.03
N PRO A 90 1.10 -5.56 -11.30
CA PRO A 90 0.63 -6.66 -12.12
C PRO A 90 1.22 -8.01 -11.71
N ASP A 91 0.49 -9.09 -12.00
CA ASP A 91 0.83 -10.48 -11.64
C ASP A 91 2.30 -10.88 -11.88
N PRO A 92 2.94 -10.56 -13.02
CA PRO A 92 4.32 -10.93 -13.26
C PRO A 92 5.35 -10.27 -12.33
N LEU A 93 4.97 -9.18 -11.65
CA LEU A 93 5.83 -8.46 -10.70
C LEU A 93 5.52 -8.80 -9.24
N LEU A 94 4.57 -9.70 -8.98
CA LEU A 94 4.32 -10.22 -7.63
C LEU A 94 5.39 -11.24 -7.22
N GLY A 95 5.55 -11.43 -5.93
CA GLY A 95 6.54 -12.33 -5.35
C GLY A 95 5.98 -13.17 -4.20
N THR A 96 6.89 -13.74 -3.44
CA THR A 96 6.58 -14.65 -2.33
C THR A 96 7.06 -14.15 -0.97
N GLU A 97 7.71 -12.99 -0.92
CA GLU A 97 8.21 -12.39 0.32
C GLU A 97 7.97 -10.89 0.33
N TYR A 98 7.40 -10.39 1.45
CA TYR A 98 7.05 -9.00 1.65
C TYR A 98 7.26 -8.58 3.10
N PHE A 99 7.35 -7.27 3.33
CA PHE A 99 7.25 -6.67 4.66
C PHE A 99 6.09 -5.69 4.69
N ALA A 100 5.26 -5.75 5.74
CA ALA A 100 4.14 -4.84 5.90
C ALA A 100 4.62 -3.41 6.17
N ALA A 101 3.90 -2.44 5.61
CA ALA A 101 4.00 -1.03 5.93
C ALA A 101 2.63 -0.56 6.42
N ALA A 102 2.53 -0.18 7.67
CA ALA A 102 1.30 0.27 8.30
C ALA A 102 1.55 1.56 9.09
N TYR A 103 0.65 1.93 9.96
CA TYR A 103 0.85 3.05 10.88
C TYR A 103 0.11 2.77 12.19
N SER A 104 0.56 3.42 13.26
CA SER A 104 -0.09 3.30 14.56
C SER A 104 -1.50 3.89 14.54
N ARG A 105 -2.38 3.34 15.37
CA ARG A 105 -3.72 3.93 15.55
C ARG A 105 -3.65 5.24 16.30
N SER A 106 -4.51 6.18 15.93
CA SER A 106 -4.71 7.44 16.65
C SER A 106 -6.03 7.50 17.44
N GLU A 107 -6.92 6.52 17.26
CA GLU A 107 -8.22 6.41 17.94
C GLU A 107 -8.55 4.96 18.34
N ALA A 108 -9.46 4.80 19.32
CA ALA A 108 -9.73 3.50 19.94
C ALA A 108 -10.34 2.44 19.03
N LEU A 109 -11.06 2.81 17.98
CA LEU A 109 -11.74 1.87 17.08
C LEU A 109 -11.05 1.74 15.71
N THR A 110 -9.81 2.20 15.60
CA THR A 110 -9.04 2.10 14.36
C THR A 110 -7.97 1.03 14.47
N ALA A 111 -7.58 0.46 13.35
CA ALA A 111 -6.67 -0.66 13.29
C ALA A 111 -5.72 -0.58 12.10
N SER A 112 -4.47 -0.96 12.31
CA SER A 112 -3.60 -1.29 11.20
C SER A 112 -4.00 -2.64 10.59
N PHE A 113 -3.71 -2.85 9.32
CA PHE A 113 -4.13 -4.07 8.63
C PHE A 113 -3.07 -4.60 7.66
N ILE A 114 -3.16 -5.88 7.41
CA ILE A 114 -2.53 -6.58 6.30
C ILE A 114 -3.61 -7.36 5.57
N LEU A 115 -3.60 -7.28 4.24
CA LEU A 115 -4.46 -8.06 3.36
C LEU A 115 -3.60 -8.83 2.36
N VAL A 116 -3.82 -10.14 2.25
CA VAL A 116 -3.15 -11.01 1.28
C VAL A 116 -4.20 -11.64 0.37
N VAL A 117 -3.94 -11.62 -0.93
CA VAL A 117 -4.81 -12.22 -1.95
C VAL A 117 -4.03 -13.28 -2.72
N ALA A 118 -4.50 -14.54 -2.70
CA ALA A 118 -3.88 -15.61 -3.45
C ALA A 118 -4.32 -15.57 -4.93
N GLN A 119 -3.35 -15.77 -5.84
CA GLN A 119 -3.61 -15.85 -7.27
C GLN A 119 -4.07 -17.23 -7.71
N VAL A 120 -3.55 -18.25 -7.07
CA VAL A 120 -3.74 -19.66 -7.45
C VAL A 120 -4.05 -20.53 -6.23
N ASP A 121 -4.65 -21.69 -6.48
CA ASP A 121 -5.02 -22.65 -5.44
C ASP A 121 -3.81 -23.21 -4.68
N ASN A 122 -4.06 -23.63 -3.44
CA ASN A 122 -3.07 -24.26 -2.56
C ASN A 122 -1.82 -23.38 -2.39
N THR A 123 -2.02 -22.11 -2.06
CA THR A 123 -0.99 -21.15 -1.70
C THR A 123 -0.87 -21.08 -0.19
N ASP A 124 0.22 -21.60 0.37
CA ASP A 124 0.48 -21.45 1.80
C ASP A 124 1.03 -20.05 2.06
N VAL A 125 0.46 -19.39 3.05
CA VAL A 125 0.84 -18.04 3.49
C VAL A 125 1.24 -18.10 4.96
N SER A 126 2.36 -17.48 5.30
CA SER A 126 2.87 -17.35 6.66
C SER A 126 3.12 -15.90 7.00
N LEU A 127 2.66 -15.43 8.17
CA LEU A 127 2.94 -14.11 8.71
C LEU A 127 3.74 -14.25 10.00
N GLU A 128 4.96 -13.72 10.01
CA GLU A 128 5.77 -13.52 11.22
C GLU A 128 5.45 -12.12 11.75
N LEU A 129 4.59 -12.07 12.78
CA LEU A 129 4.02 -10.82 13.27
C LEU A 129 5.09 -9.91 13.87
N SER A 130 5.03 -8.63 13.55
CA SER A 130 5.76 -7.58 14.27
C SER A 130 5.27 -7.53 15.73
N LYS A 131 5.95 -6.78 16.58
CA LYS A 131 5.60 -6.69 18.00
C LYS A 131 4.18 -6.15 18.18
N LEU A 132 3.30 -6.97 18.75
CA LEU A 132 1.98 -6.55 19.24
C LEU A 132 2.09 -5.95 20.65
N ALA A 133 1.11 -5.16 21.05
CA ALA A 133 0.99 -4.67 22.41
C ALA A 133 0.79 -5.82 23.41
N ASP A 134 1.20 -5.61 24.66
CA ASP A 134 1.10 -6.65 25.68
C ASP A 134 -0.35 -7.12 25.86
N GLY A 135 -0.56 -8.42 25.71
CA GLY A 135 -1.88 -9.06 25.82
C GLY A 135 -2.74 -8.96 24.55
N GLU A 136 -2.28 -8.26 23.49
CA GLU A 136 -2.96 -8.27 22.21
C GLU A 136 -2.71 -9.55 21.44
N THR A 137 -3.75 -10.10 20.86
CA THR A 137 -3.70 -11.34 20.07
C THR A 137 -4.54 -11.21 18.80
N ILE A 138 -4.19 -12.00 17.80
CA ILE A 138 -4.93 -12.13 16.55
C ILE A 138 -5.68 -13.46 16.58
N GLN A 139 -6.99 -13.42 16.40
CA GLN A 139 -7.83 -14.62 16.31
C GLN A 139 -8.30 -14.82 14.89
N ILE A 140 -7.99 -15.98 14.29
CA ILE A 140 -8.42 -16.33 12.93
C ILE A 140 -8.49 -17.85 12.77
N GLY A 141 -9.49 -18.35 12.05
CA GLY A 141 -9.65 -19.78 11.79
C GLY A 141 -9.76 -20.64 13.07
N GLY A 142 -10.24 -20.08 14.18
CA GLY A 142 -10.34 -20.75 15.48
C GLY A 142 -9.03 -20.81 16.29
N ASN A 143 -7.94 -20.25 15.77
CA ASN A 143 -6.65 -20.16 16.44
C ASN A 143 -6.38 -18.76 16.98
N THR A 144 -5.56 -18.67 18.02
CA THR A 144 -5.09 -17.40 18.63
C THR A 144 -3.58 -17.30 18.47
N TYR A 145 -3.11 -16.15 18.01
CA TYR A 145 -1.69 -15.87 17.76
C TYR A 145 -1.25 -14.62 18.51
N ASP A 146 -0.07 -14.65 19.11
CA ASP A 146 0.62 -13.47 19.66
C ASP A 146 1.83 -13.06 18.78
N HIS A 147 2.59 -12.04 19.19
CA HIS A 147 3.75 -11.54 18.44
C HIS A 147 4.93 -12.54 18.33
N ARG A 148 4.89 -13.68 19.01
CA ARG A 148 5.91 -14.74 18.95
C ARG A 148 5.51 -15.85 18.01
N ASP A 149 4.26 -15.84 17.58
CA ASP A 149 3.71 -16.88 16.73
C ASP A 149 3.92 -16.57 15.24
N THR A 150 3.91 -17.62 14.45
CA THR A 150 3.77 -17.51 13.00
C THR A 150 2.36 -17.94 12.62
N LEU A 151 1.56 -17.02 12.15
CA LEU A 151 0.24 -17.31 11.61
C LEU A 151 0.40 -18.02 10.25
N ARG A 152 -0.28 -19.14 10.04
CA ARG A 152 -0.23 -19.92 8.80
C ARG A 152 -1.62 -20.26 8.31
N VAL A 153 -1.85 -20.04 7.02
CA VAL A 153 -3.09 -20.38 6.32
C VAL A 153 -2.78 -20.87 4.91
N THR A 154 -3.63 -21.73 4.38
CA THR A 154 -3.62 -22.09 2.95
C THR A 154 -4.77 -21.38 2.26
N LEU A 155 -4.49 -20.67 1.19
CA LEU A 155 -5.47 -19.93 0.39
C LEU A 155 -5.61 -20.56 -0.99
N ASN A 156 -6.85 -20.56 -1.50
CA ASN A 156 -7.13 -20.86 -2.90
C ASN A 156 -7.23 -19.56 -3.72
N SER A 157 -7.28 -19.72 -5.03
CA SER A 157 -7.40 -18.59 -5.98
C SER A 157 -8.52 -17.63 -5.59
N LEU A 158 -8.18 -16.33 -5.50
CA LEU A 158 -9.05 -15.23 -5.09
C LEU A 158 -9.55 -15.30 -3.64
N GLN A 159 -9.04 -16.24 -2.85
CA GLN A 159 -9.23 -16.16 -1.40
C GLN A 159 -8.32 -15.09 -0.80
N THR A 160 -8.81 -14.48 0.27
CA THR A 160 -8.12 -13.41 0.99
C THR A 160 -7.93 -13.75 2.46
N LEU A 161 -6.79 -13.35 2.99
CA LEU A 161 -6.51 -13.28 4.43
C LEU A 161 -6.41 -11.82 4.81
N GLN A 162 -7.26 -11.36 5.72
CA GLN A 162 -7.09 -10.06 6.36
C GLN A 162 -6.82 -10.22 7.84
N ILE A 163 -5.83 -9.49 8.35
CA ILE A 163 -5.62 -9.30 9.79
C ILE A 163 -5.70 -7.81 10.12
N GLN A 164 -6.29 -7.51 11.27
CA GLN A 164 -6.41 -6.18 11.82
C GLN A 164 -6.04 -6.18 13.31
N THR A 165 -5.29 -5.19 13.74
CA THR A 165 -4.84 -5.05 15.13
C THR A 165 -4.71 -3.58 15.51
N ALA A 166 -4.78 -3.29 16.81
CA ALA A 166 -4.52 -1.98 17.36
C ALA A 166 -3.03 -1.59 17.28
N SER A 167 -2.15 -2.58 17.25
CA SER A 167 -0.70 -2.39 17.13
C SER A 167 -0.31 -2.00 15.69
N ASP A 168 0.84 -1.35 15.55
CA ASP A 168 1.44 -1.06 14.26
C ASP A 168 2.04 -2.34 13.66
N LEU A 169 1.47 -2.83 12.57
CA LEU A 169 1.92 -4.05 11.88
C LEU A 169 3.15 -3.84 11.00
N THR A 170 3.74 -2.63 10.95
CA THR A 170 4.95 -2.37 10.18
C THR A 170 6.06 -3.34 10.54
N GLY A 171 6.70 -3.91 9.53
CA GLY A 171 7.77 -4.88 9.70
C GLY A 171 7.31 -6.33 9.85
N THR A 172 6.00 -6.61 9.91
CA THR A 172 5.51 -8.00 9.79
C THR A 172 5.99 -8.60 8.48
N ARG A 173 6.66 -9.75 8.56
CA ARG A 173 7.11 -10.49 7.39
C ARG A 173 5.99 -11.37 6.87
N ILE A 174 5.73 -11.30 5.57
CA ILE A 174 4.74 -12.10 4.86
C ILE A 174 5.50 -12.99 3.88
N SER A 175 5.32 -14.30 3.97
CA SER A 175 5.91 -15.26 3.04
C SER A 175 4.85 -16.21 2.50
N SER A 176 5.04 -16.66 1.25
CA SER A 176 4.11 -17.58 0.59
C SER A 176 4.83 -18.58 -0.29
N THR A 177 4.18 -19.71 -0.58
CA THR A 177 4.72 -20.73 -1.48
C THR A 177 4.56 -20.39 -2.96
N LYS A 178 3.66 -19.44 -3.28
CA LYS A 178 3.38 -18.94 -4.64
C LYS A 178 3.16 -17.43 -4.58
N PRO A 179 3.33 -16.71 -5.71
CA PRO A 179 3.12 -15.27 -5.72
C PRO A 179 1.73 -14.86 -5.21
N VAL A 180 1.68 -13.80 -4.41
CA VAL A 180 0.46 -13.24 -3.81
C VAL A 180 0.45 -11.72 -3.98
N ALA A 181 -0.73 -11.11 -4.04
CA ALA A 181 -0.86 -9.67 -3.90
C ALA A 181 -1.02 -9.34 -2.41
N THR A 182 -0.25 -8.36 -1.93
CA THR A 182 -0.27 -7.92 -0.53
C THR A 182 -0.53 -6.43 -0.42
N TYR A 183 -1.37 -6.07 0.53
CA TYR A 183 -1.70 -4.69 0.87
C TYR A 183 -1.53 -4.50 2.37
N SER A 184 -1.14 -3.32 2.78
CA SER A 184 -1.15 -2.97 4.20
C SER A 184 -1.39 -1.49 4.40
N GLY A 185 -1.72 -1.13 5.64
CA GLY A 185 -2.01 0.26 5.97
C GLY A 185 -2.70 0.42 7.31
N GLN A 186 -3.53 1.45 7.39
CA GLN A 186 -4.31 1.79 8.58
C GLN A 186 -5.73 2.21 8.13
N ASN A 187 -6.75 1.61 8.72
CA ASN A 187 -8.11 1.84 8.26
C ASN A 187 -8.60 3.28 8.49
N ARG A 188 -8.07 3.98 9.50
CA ARG A 188 -8.31 5.40 9.74
C ARG A 188 -7.34 5.93 10.79
N THR A 189 -6.51 6.90 10.44
CA THR A 189 -5.56 7.48 11.38
C THR A 189 -5.19 8.93 11.01
N ARG A 190 -4.49 9.57 11.92
CA ARG A 190 -3.71 10.79 11.68
C ARG A 190 -2.24 10.40 11.62
N VAL A 191 -1.50 11.02 10.73
CA VAL A 191 -0.04 10.90 10.71
C VAL A 191 0.54 12.05 11.51
N VAL A 192 1.23 11.70 12.60
CA VAL A 192 1.69 12.62 13.65
C VAL A 192 0.49 13.26 14.42
N ASN A 193 0.73 13.79 15.59
CA ASN A 193 -0.32 14.34 16.44
C ASN A 193 -0.85 15.67 15.87
N SER A 194 -2.03 15.63 15.30
CA SER A 194 -2.82 16.78 14.89
C SER A 194 -4.27 16.55 15.27
N ASN A 195 -5.01 17.62 15.51
CA ASN A 195 -6.43 17.56 15.87
C ASN A 195 -7.37 17.71 14.67
N THR A 196 -6.84 17.73 13.44
CA THR A 196 -7.63 18.06 12.27
C THR A 196 -8.17 16.83 11.53
N CYS A 197 -7.43 16.28 10.55
CA CYS A 197 -7.96 15.34 9.58
C CYS A 197 -7.50 13.90 9.84
N PHE A 198 -8.38 12.96 9.55
CA PHE A 198 -8.07 11.53 9.52
C PHE A 198 -8.19 11.02 8.11
N SER A 199 -7.40 10.03 7.73
CA SER A 199 -7.57 9.33 6.48
C SER A 199 -7.40 7.82 6.62
N HIS A 200 -7.85 7.10 5.59
CA HIS A 200 -7.44 5.74 5.31
C HIS A 200 -6.05 5.77 4.70
N LEU A 201 -5.17 4.90 5.12
CA LEU A 201 -3.83 4.74 4.58
C LEU A 201 -3.71 3.34 4.02
N SER A 202 -3.39 3.20 2.74
CA SER A 202 -3.15 1.90 2.14
C SER A 202 -2.29 1.97 0.89
N ASP A 203 -1.52 0.91 0.65
CA ASP A 203 -0.85 0.72 -0.63
C ASP A 203 -0.66 -0.77 -0.91
N GLN A 204 -0.47 -1.13 -2.18
CA GLN A 204 -0.03 -2.44 -2.57
C GLN A 204 1.49 -2.56 -2.37
N LEU A 205 1.90 -3.59 -1.63
CA LEU A 205 3.30 -3.79 -1.28
C LEU A 205 4.09 -4.40 -2.43
N PRO A 206 5.27 -3.87 -2.78
CA PRO A 206 6.20 -4.54 -3.67
C PRO A 206 6.85 -5.73 -2.95
N PRO A 207 7.09 -6.85 -3.64
CA PRO A 207 7.84 -7.96 -3.07
C PRO A 207 9.31 -7.58 -2.86
N VAL A 208 9.98 -8.31 -1.95
CA VAL A 208 11.39 -8.05 -1.60
C VAL A 208 12.31 -8.02 -2.82
N VAL A 209 12.04 -8.83 -3.84
CA VAL A 209 12.83 -8.89 -5.07
C VAL A 209 12.78 -7.60 -5.90
N ASN A 210 11.75 -6.78 -5.70
CA ASN A 210 11.54 -5.51 -6.42
C ASN A 210 11.92 -4.28 -5.58
N LEU A 211 12.50 -4.45 -4.40
CA LEU A 211 12.99 -3.33 -3.59
C LEU A 211 14.29 -2.75 -4.17
N GLY A 212 14.50 -1.46 -3.95
CA GLY A 212 15.68 -0.75 -4.44
C GLY A 212 16.53 -0.15 -3.35
N ARG A 213 17.50 0.68 -3.75
CA ARG A 213 18.51 1.26 -2.86
C ARG A 213 18.62 2.77 -2.92
N LYS A 214 18.09 3.41 -3.96
CA LYS A 214 18.21 4.84 -4.23
C LYS A 214 16.86 5.50 -4.28
N PHE A 215 16.67 6.55 -3.51
CA PHE A 215 15.39 7.23 -3.40
C PHE A 215 15.58 8.73 -3.35
N VAL A 216 14.58 9.45 -3.83
CA VAL A 216 14.42 10.89 -3.59
C VAL A 216 13.24 11.08 -2.67
N LEU A 217 13.48 11.71 -1.53
CA LEU A 217 12.47 12.08 -0.55
C LEU A 217 12.01 13.49 -0.89
N LEU A 218 10.72 13.69 -1.09
CA LEU A 218 10.12 14.96 -1.49
C LEU A 218 9.01 15.31 -0.52
N SER A 219 8.96 16.55 -0.05
CA SER A 219 7.80 16.98 0.72
C SER A 219 6.60 17.17 -0.21
N THR A 220 5.42 16.75 0.27
CA THR A 220 4.15 17.00 -0.41
C THR A 220 3.95 18.50 -0.62
N PRO A 221 3.61 18.95 -1.86
CA PRO A 221 3.38 20.37 -2.13
C PRO A 221 2.26 20.95 -1.26
N GLU A 222 2.41 22.22 -0.87
CA GLU A 222 1.45 23.00 -0.09
C GLU A 222 1.06 22.40 1.28
N GLN A 223 1.86 21.47 1.79
CA GLN A 223 1.74 20.94 3.14
C GLN A 223 2.65 21.69 4.11
N ASP A 224 2.10 22.14 5.25
CA ASP A 224 2.86 22.87 6.29
C ASP A 224 3.58 21.94 7.27
N ALA A 225 3.12 20.70 7.37
CA ALA A 225 3.66 19.71 8.31
C ALA A 225 4.87 18.92 7.78
N GLY A 226 5.05 18.88 6.45
CA GLY A 226 6.01 18.01 5.79
C GLY A 226 5.57 16.54 5.77
N ASP A 227 6.53 15.63 5.60
CA ASP A 227 6.26 14.20 5.42
C ASP A 227 7.11 13.36 6.37
N LEU A 228 6.62 12.16 6.68
CA LEU A 228 7.33 11.14 7.43
C LEU A 228 7.70 10.00 6.48
N TYR A 229 8.98 9.61 6.49
CA TYR A 229 9.47 8.52 5.66
C TYR A 229 9.85 7.31 6.52
N ARG A 230 9.26 6.15 6.24
CA ARG A 230 9.65 4.88 6.86
C ARG A 230 10.60 4.13 5.95
N PHE A 231 11.80 3.86 6.43
CA PHE A 231 12.76 2.94 5.82
C PHE A 231 12.63 1.59 6.48
N ILE A 232 12.18 0.57 5.73
CA ILE A 232 11.92 -0.78 6.25
C ILE A 232 12.93 -1.74 5.64
N ALA A 233 13.72 -2.40 6.46
CA ALA A 233 14.75 -3.34 6.00
C ALA A 233 14.16 -4.68 5.57
N ALA A 234 14.55 -5.17 4.40
CA ALA A 234 14.31 -6.55 3.99
C ALA A 234 15.46 -7.50 4.41
N HIS A 235 16.64 -6.95 4.70
CA HIS A 235 17.84 -7.71 5.06
C HIS A 235 18.44 -7.23 6.37
N PRO A 236 19.11 -8.11 7.14
CA PRO A 236 19.77 -7.69 8.38
C PRO A 236 20.96 -6.76 8.09
N PHE A 237 21.31 -5.93 9.06
CA PHE A 237 22.47 -5.02 9.01
C PHE A 237 22.47 -4.10 7.77
N THR A 238 21.30 -3.56 7.45
CA THR A 238 21.13 -2.59 6.36
C THR A 238 21.46 -1.19 6.85
N THR A 239 22.28 -0.48 6.11
CA THR A 239 22.63 0.93 6.39
C THR A 239 22.00 1.82 5.32
N VAL A 240 21.28 2.86 5.78
CA VAL A 240 20.73 3.91 4.92
C VAL A 240 21.40 5.23 5.25
N VAL A 241 21.84 5.95 4.23
CA VAL A 241 22.37 7.30 4.35
C VAL A 241 21.42 8.28 3.70
N VAL A 242 20.95 9.25 4.47
CA VAL A 242 20.17 10.39 3.98
C VAL A 242 21.08 11.60 3.85
N GLU A 243 21.11 12.21 2.68
CA GLU A 243 21.97 13.35 2.35
C GLU A 243 21.44 14.67 2.93
N SER A 244 21.16 14.67 4.23
CA SER A 244 20.80 15.87 5.02
C SER A 244 22.05 16.66 5.45
N VAL A 245 21.87 17.82 6.06
CA VAL A 245 22.97 18.59 6.62
C VAL A 245 22.71 18.78 8.14
N PRO A 246 23.48 18.08 9.00
CA PRO A 246 24.49 17.03 8.71
C PRO A 246 23.84 15.75 8.13
N LYS A 247 24.65 14.91 7.46
CA LYS A 247 24.19 13.62 6.95
C LYS A 247 23.65 12.74 8.06
N THR A 248 22.52 12.08 7.80
CA THR A 248 21.92 11.11 8.73
C THR A 248 22.23 9.70 8.27
N THR A 249 22.85 8.91 9.16
CA THR A 249 23.10 7.47 8.93
C THR A 249 22.16 6.64 9.80
N ILE A 250 21.42 5.73 9.19
CA ILE A 250 20.41 4.88 9.81
C ILE A 250 20.89 3.44 9.75
N HIS A 251 20.88 2.73 10.88
CA HIS A 251 21.24 1.31 10.96
C HIS A 251 19.99 0.47 11.29
N LEU A 252 19.61 -0.38 10.35
CA LEU A 252 18.49 -1.32 10.47
C LEU A 252 19.06 -2.73 10.71
N LEU A 253 18.93 -3.22 11.93
CA LEU A 253 19.67 -4.40 12.41
C LEU A 253 19.09 -5.73 11.93
N SER A 254 17.79 -5.80 11.72
CA SER A 254 17.08 -7.04 11.36
C SER A 254 16.05 -6.79 10.24
N PRO A 255 15.64 -7.84 9.51
CA PRO A 255 14.51 -7.75 8.60
C PRO A 255 13.25 -7.27 9.33
N GLY A 256 12.46 -6.41 8.70
CA GLY A 256 11.29 -5.78 9.30
C GLY A 256 11.58 -4.62 10.25
N HIS A 257 12.86 -4.43 10.68
CA HIS A 257 13.22 -3.23 11.44
C HIS A 257 13.05 -1.99 10.57
N PHE A 258 12.45 -0.95 11.13
CA PHE A 258 12.22 0.30 10.41
C PHE A 258 12.68 1.52 11.20
N TYR A 259 12.91 2.60 10.48
CA TYR A 259 13.24 3.91 11.02
C TYR A 259 12.36 4.96 10.37
N GLU A 260 11.92 5.93 11.16
CA GLU A 260 11.14 7.09 10.69
C GLU A 260 12.04 8.31 10.55
N TYR A 261 12.08 8.85 9.36
CA TYR A 261 12.76 10.10 9.04
C TYR A 261 11.74 11.21 8.81
N ASP A 262 11.83 12.27 9.60
CA ASP A 262 10.97 13.44 9.50
C ASP A 262 11.53 14.41 8.46
N LEU A 263 10.83 14.59 7.33
CA LEU A 263 11.18 15.56 6.30
C LEU A 263 10.37 16.83 6.47
N ALA A 264 11.05 17.96 6.60
CA ALA A 264 10.40 19.26 6.70
C ALA A 264 9.65 19.61 5.40
N SER A 265 8.62 20.44 5.52
CA SER A 265 7.89 21.00 4.39
C SER A 265 8.84 21.74 3.44
N GLN A 266 8.53 21.78 2.15
CA GLN A 266 9.31 22.43 1.09
C GLN A 266 10.77 21.93 0.98
N SER A 267 11.00 20.68 1.35
CA SER A 267 12.32 20.04 1.35
C SER A 267 12.38 18.87 0.39
N TYR A 268 13.59 18.57 -0.08
CA TYR A 268 13.89 17.35 -0.79
C TYR A 268 15.27 16.83 -0.40
N LEU A 269 15.43 15.52 -0.34
CA LEU A 269 16.68 14.86 0.02
C LEU A 269 16.90 13.61 -0.84
N TYR A 270 18.14 13.22 -0.99
CA TYR A 270 18.53 11.94 -1.55
C TYR A 270 18.83 10.95 -0.44
N ALA A 271 18.37 9.71 -0.59
CA ALA A 271 18.68 8.62 0.32
C ALA A 271 19.23 7.42 -0.45
N GLN A 272 20.25 6.78 0.11
CA GLN A 272 20.84 5.58 -0.46
C GLN A 272 21.09 4.53 0.62
N SER A 273 20.81 3.26 0.31
CA SER A 273 21.10 2.13 1.19
C SER A 273 22.14 1.18 0.57
N ASP A 274 22.85 0.45 1.42
CA ASP A 274 23.78 -0.61 1.01
C ASP A 274 23.07 -1.90 0.58
N ARG A 275 21.83 -2.11 1.04
CA ARG A 275 20.94 -3.24 0.69
C ARG A 275 19.56 -2.74 0.30
N PRO A 276 18.77 -3.51 -0.48
CA PRO A 276 17.42 -3.13 -0.81
C PRO A 276 16.56 -2.85 0.43
N VAL A 277 15.81 -1.76 0.39
CA VAL A 277 14.86 -1.33 1.43
C VAL A 277 13.53 -0.97 0.80
N MET A 278 12.45 -1.08 1.55
CA MET A 278 11.19 -0.43 1.20
C MET A 278 11.16 0.94 1.86
N VAL A 279 10.78 1.96 1.09
CA VAL A 279 10.60 3.32 1.59
C VAL A 279 9.14 3.70 1.41
N VAL A 280 8.52 4.16 2.50
CA VAL A 280 7.11 4.57 2.51
C VAL A 280 7.03 6.02 2.91
N GLN A 281 6.37 6.83 2.09
CA GLN A 281 6.01 8.21 2.41
C GLN A 281 4.67 8.22 3.12
N LEU A 282 4.62 8.93 4.21
CA LEU A 282 3.41 9.22 4.98
C LEU A 282 3.26 10.73 5.01
N THR A 283 2.31 11.25 4.24
CA THR A 283 1.99 12.69 4.31
C THR A 283 1.39 12.99 5.68
N LYS A 284 1.98 13.93 6.39
CA LYS A 284 1.51 14.29 7.72
C LYS A 284 0.17 15.00 7.66
N THR A 285 -0.62 14.82 8.70
CA THR A 285 -1.82 15.63 8.91
C THR A 285 -1.43 17.11 9.03
N PRO A 286 -2.08 18.03 8.31
CA PRO A 286 -1.79 19.46 8.42
C PRO A 286 -1.83 19.97 9.85
N ARG A 287 -1.01 20.96 10.19
CA ARG A 287 -0.95 21.55 11.53
C ARG A 287 -2.15 22.46 11.81
N SER A 288 -2.68 23.09 10.77
CA SER A 288 -3.80 24.01 10.84
C SER A 288 -4.94 23.56 9.94
N ILE A 289 -6.18 23.86 10.33
CA ILE A 289 -7.38 23.63 9.54
C ILE A 289 -7.42 24.49 8.24
N ASP A 290 -6.61 25.54 8.20
CA ASP A 290 -6.50 26.42 7.03
C ASP A 290 -5.68 25.78 5.89
N PHE A 291 -4.93 24.69 6.17
CA PHE A 291 -4.19 23.95 5.17
C PHE A 291 -5.02 22.78 4.65
N LEU A 292 -5.04 22.65 3.33
CA LEU A 292 -5.75 21.58 2.63
C LEU A 292 -4.91 20.30 2.64
N GLY A 293 -5.57 19.17 2.73
CA GLY A 293 -5.01 17.84 2.55
C GLY A 293 -5.25 16.91 3.72
N ASP A 294 -5.43 15.66 3.37
CA ASP A 294 -5.53 14.54 4.31
C ASP A 294 -4.19 13.80 4.38
N PRO A 295 -3.91 13.09 5.48
CA PRO A 295 -2.78 12.18 5.50
C PRO A 295 -2.96 11.09 4.43
N SER A 296 -1.86 10.71 3.80
CA SER A 296 -1.81 9.66 2.79
C SER A 296 -0.59 8.75 2.99
N MET A 297 -0.61 7.59 2.37
CA MET A 297 0.50 6.65 2.36
C MET A 297 0.83 6.25 0.92
N GLY A 298 2.11 6.21 0.58
CA GLY A 298 2.57 5.72 -0.71
C GLY A 298 3.92 5.03 -0.60
N VAL A 299 4.06 3.86 -1.22
CA VAL A 299 5.36 3.19 -1.34
C VAL A 299 6.15 3.86 -2.47
N LEU A 300 7.36 4.32 -2.16
CA LEU A 300 8.21 4.96 -3.14
C LEU A 300 8.82 3.95 -4.11
N ALA A 301 8.67 4.20 -5.40
CA ALA A 301 9.46 3.52 -6.41
C ALA A 301 10.94 3.95 -6.29
N PRO A 302 11.91 3.02 -6.27
CA PRO A 302 13.31 3.37 -6.25
C PRO A 302 13.76 3.94 -7.60
N LEU A 303 14.80 4.77 -7.60
CA LEU A 303 15.34 5.37 -8.83
C LEU A 303 15.82 4.35 -9.86
N GLU A 304 16.15 3.15 -9.42
CA GLU A 304 16.51 2.02 -10.29
C GLU A 304 15.35 1.54 -11.17
N GLN A 305 14.11 1.91 -10.83
CA GLN A 305 12.90 1.58 -11.58
C GLN A 305 12.34 2.80 -12.35
N ALA A 306 13.12 3.87 -12.45
CA ALA A 306 12.70 5.03 -13.22
C ALA A 306 12.58 4.71 -14.70
N GLU A 307 11.47 5.14 -15.31
CA GLU A 307 11.13 4.92 -16.70
C GLU A 307 11.16 6.24 -17.49
N SER A 308 11.17 6.13 -18.80
CA SER A 308 11.11 7.30 -19.69
C SER A 308 9.69 7.75 -20.03
N PHE A 309 8.69 6.96 -19.66
CA PHE A 309 7.28 7.22 -19.93
C PHE A 309 6.44 6.89 -18.69
N TYR A 310 5.57 7.82 -18.34
CA TYR A 310 4.60 7.67 -17.25
C TYR A 310 3.21 8.05 -17.73
N MET A 311 2.22 7.29 -17.29
CA MET A 311 0.81 7.61 -17.51
C MET A 311 0.15 7.86 -16.15
N PHE A 312 -0.63 8.91 -16.08
CA PHE A 312 -1.41 9.26 -14.90
C PHE A 312 -2.81 9.68 -15.30
N HIS A 313 -3.74 9.52 -14.40
CA HIS A 313 -5.12 9.93 -14.56
C HIS A 313 -5.46 11.07 -13.60
N GLN A 314 -6.08 12.12 -14.13
CA GLN A 314 -6.64 13.19 -13.34
C GLN A 314 -8.15 12.98 -13.22
N THR A 315 -8.64 12.86 -11.99
CA THR A 315 -10.09 12.88 -11.76
C THR A 315 -10.60 14.31 -11.91
N VAL A 316 -11.69 14.49 -12.68
CA VAL A 316 -12.30 15.83 -12.93
C VAL A 316 -12.81 16.56 -11.68
N LYS A 317 -12.61 16.00 -10.50
CA LYS A 317 -13.13 16.57 -9.23
C LYS A 317 -12.11 17.44 -8.49
N PHE A 318 -10.85 17.46 -8.89
CA PHE A 318 -9.83 18.27 -8.25
C PHE A 318 -9.57 19.52 -9.05
N GLU A 319 -9.62 20.68 -8.40
CA GLU A 319 -9.32 21.97 -8.98
C GLU A 319 -7.83 22.12 -9.29
N TYR A 320 -6.98 21.52 -8.45
CA TYR A 320 -5.53 21.52 -8.60
C TYR A 320 -4.97 20.10 -8.49
N VAL A 321 -3.99 19.80 -9.32
CA VAL A 321 -3.20 18.55 -9.29
C VAL A 321 -1.73 18.93 -9.35
N TYR A 322 -0.97 18.43 -8.39
CA TYR A 322 0.48 18.64 -8.33
C TYR A 322 1.19 17.41 -8.86
N MET A 323 2.14 17.64 -9.76
CA MET A 323 3.04 16.59 -10.25
C MET A 323 4.48 17.01 -9.97
N THR A 324 5.23 16.11 -9.35
CA THR A 324 6.64 16.32 -9.08
C THR A 324 7.47 15.38 -9.92
N PHE A 325 8.40 15.91 -10.70
CA PHE A 325 9.30 15.14 -11.54
C PHE A 325 10.72 15.18 -10.96
N VAL A 326 11.32 14.00 -10.82
CA VAL A 326 12.73 13.84 -10.49
C VAL A 326 13.48 13.45 -11.76
N ILE A 327 14.40 14.31 -12.18
CA ILE A 327 15.23 14.09 -13.37
C ILE A 327 16.70 14.06 -13.00
N GLN A 328 17.43 13.11 -13.53
CA GLN A 328 18.89 13.06 -13.41
C GLN A 328 19.47 14.12 -14.36
N ARG A 329 20.42 14.92 -13.86
CA ARG A 329 21.21 15.85 -14.65
C ARG A 329 22.43 15.16 -15.25
#